data_211ec51de725434a8fa17993c20fd943
#
_entry.id   211ec51de725434a8fa17993c20fd943
#
_cell.length_a   1.000
_cell.length_b   1.000
_cell.length_c   1.000
_cell.angle_alpha   90.00
_cell.angle_beta   90.00
_cell.angle_gamma   90.00
#
_symmetry.space_group_name_H-M   'P 1'
#
loop_
_entity.id
_entity.type
_entity.pdbx_description
1 polymer ?
#
loop_
_entity_poly.entity_id
_entity_poly.type
_entity_poly.pdbx_seq_one_letter_code
_entity_poly.pdbx_strand_id
1 'polypeptide(L)'
;FTRERPVFRGDLPAPVMNIQTESDTFSILSSWRVRQPDTDTFRLWEIAGTAHADRHLLGPAADMIDCTAPINDGPAHLVAKAALRALDTWVRTGAVPPVAERIPLSDSANNPVPLRDADGIALGGVRTPPVDVPVDALSGVPVSSSIICLLLGSTVALPDERIAELYTSRADYTERYEESAVA
;
A
#
# COMPACT_ATOMS: atom_id res chain seq x y z
N PHE A 1 24.61 17.13 14.36
CA PHE A 1 23.73 16.27 15.17
C PHE A 1 23.09 15.26 14.23
N THR A 2 23.63 14.06 14.14
CA THR A 2 22.96 12.90 13.56
C THR A 2 21.83 12.52 14.52
N ARG A 3 20.61 12.95 14.24
CA ARG A 3 19.44 12.52 14.98
C ARG A 3 19.28 11.02 14.71
N GLU A 4 19.44 10.19 15.72
CA GLU A 4 19.13 8.77 15.62
C GLU A 4 17.70 8.63 15.09
N ARG A 5 17.51 7.75 14.10
CA ARG A 5 16.18 7.49 13.54
C ARG A 5 15.38 6.76 14.59
N PRO A 6 14.16 7.21 14.93
CA PRO A 6 13.32 6.49 15.87
C PRO A 6 12.95 5.12 15.28
N VAL A 7 13.18 4.06 16.04
CA VAL A 7 12.79 2.70 15.69
C VAL A 7 11.99 2.09 16.85
N PHE A 8 11.17 1.11 16.54
CA PHE A 8 10.49 0.34 17.57
C PHE A 8 11.49 -0.49 18.35
N ARG A 9 11.37 -0.50 19.67
CA ARG A 9 12.23 -1.27 20.56
C ARG A 9 11.97 -2.76 20.39
N GLY A 10 13.04 -3.56 20.29
CA GLY A 10 12.96 -5.01 20.18
C GLY A 10 12.96 -5.76 21.53
N ASP A 11 13.11 -5.04 22.66
CA ASP A 11 13.15 -5.59 24.01
C ASP A 11 11.80 -5.55 24.75
N LEU A 12 10.73 -5.18 24.04
CA LEU A 12 9.38 -5.20 24.58
C LEU A 12 8.81 -6.63 24.57
N PRO A 13 8.02 -7.01 25.59
CA PRO A 13 7.42 -8.34 25.66
C PRO A 13 6.26 -8.53 24.65
N ALA A 14 5.72 -7.46 24.11
CA ALA A 14 4.64 -7.48 23.14
C ALA A 14 5.16 -7.27 21.73
N PRO A 15 4.68 -8.05 20.73
CA PRO A 15 5.06 -7.84 19.35
C PRO A 15 4.45 -6.55 18.79
N VAL A 16 5.12 -5.99 17.79
CA VAL A 16 4.69 -4.79 17.07
C VAL A 16 4.39 -5.14 15.62
N MET A 17 3.16 -4.88 15.18
CA MET A 17 2.75 -4.93 13.77
C MET A 17 2.60 -3.51 13.26
N ASN A 18 3.46 -3.10 12.32
CA ASN A 18 3.40 -1.81 11.65
C ASN A 18 2.83 -2.01 10.24
N ILE A 19 1.80 -1.27 9.88
CA ILE A 19 1.25 -1.22 8.54
C ILE A 19 1.37 0.20 7.99
N GLN A 20 1.80 0.31 6.74
CA GLN A 20 1.97 1.57 6.04
C GLN A 20 1.29 1.47 4.67
N THR A 21 0.51 2.46 4.31
CA THR A 21 0.02 2.56 2.93
C THR A 21 1.15 3.02 2.00
N GLU A 22 0.97 2.90 0.69
CA GLU A 22 1.96 3.36 -0.27
C GLU A 22 2.29 4.84 -0.07
N SER A 23 1.26 5.71 0.13
CA SER A 23 1.50 7.15 0.35
C SER A 23 2.24 7.46 1.66
N ASP A 24 2.19 6.57 2.66
CA ASP A 24 2.94 6.74 3.91
C ASP A 24 4.44 6.58 3.69
N THR A 25 4.83 5.75 2.70
CA THR A 25 6.24 5.41 2.49
C THR A 25 7.08 6.58 2.01
N PHE A 26 6.51 7.55 1.31
CA PHE A 26 7.22 8.68 0.70
C PHE A 26 6.56 10.02 1.02
N SER A 27 6.95 11.10 0.29
CA SER A 27 6.36 12.43 0.42
C SER A 27 6.41 12.97 1.86
N ILE A 28 5.31 13.55 2.35
CA ILE A 28 5.25 14.24 3.64
C ILE A 28 5.38 13.31 4.85
N LEU A 29 4.90 12.07 4.77
CA LEU A 29 4.99 11.12 5.87
C LEU A 29 6.34 10.41 5.90
N SER A 30 6.92 10.11 4.73
CA SER A 30 8.31 9.61 4.59
C SER A 30 8.69 8.47 5.54
N SER A 31 7.79 7.51 5.78
CA SER A 31 8.03 6.40 6.71
C SER A 31 9.21 5.50 6.28
N TRP A 32 9.63 5.57 5.00
CA TRP A 32 10.84 4.92 4.52
C TRP A 32 12.08 5.24 5.35
N ARG A 33 12.11 6.43 5.99
CA ARG A 33 13.24 6.90 6.81
C ARG A 33 13.40 6.11 8.10
N VAL A 34 12.34 5.47 8.55
CA VAL A 34 12.27 4.73 9.82
C VAL A 34 12.00 3.23 9.61
N ARG A 35 12.16 2.75 8.37
CA ARG A 35 12.13 1.31 8.08
C ARG A 35 13.16 0.59 8.95
N GLN A 36 12.76 -0.54 9.51
CA GLN A 36 13.63 -1.45 10.24
C GLN A 36 13.40 -2.89 9.76
N PRO A 37 14.38 -3.79 9.95
CA PRO A 37 14.22 -5.20 9.60
C PRO A 37 13.09 -5.86 10.38
N ASP A 38 12.40 -6.81 9.75
CA ASP A 38 11.48 -7.70 10.43
C ASP A 38 12.26 -8.59 11.43
N THR A 39 11.64 -8.84 12.59
CA THR A 39 12.21 -9.67 13.66
C THR A 39 11.11 -10.57 14.23
N ASP A 40 11.46 -11.37 15.25
CA ASP A 40 10.50 -12.20 15.99
C ASP A 40 9.55 -11.36 16.87
N THR A 41 9.76 -10.05 16.98
CA THR A 41 8.93 -9.12 17.76
C THR A 41 8.48 -7.89 16.97
N PHE A 42 8.89 -7.76 15.70
CA PHE A 42 8.50 -6.64 14.83
C PHE A 42 8.18 -7.12 13.42
N ARG A 43 7.08 -6.63 12.86
CA ARG A 43 6.68 -6.85 11.47
C ARG A 43 6.23 -5.55 10.84
N LEU A 44 6.69 -5.28 9.61
CA LEU A 44 6.24 -4.15 8.80
C LEU A 44 5.60 -4.67 7.50
N TRP A 45 4.38 -4.25 7.22
CA TRP A 45 3.73 -4.42 5.94
C TRP A 45 3.51 -3.06 5.28
N GLU A 46 4.02 -2.89 4.07
CA GLU A 46 3.76 -1.75 3.20
C GLU A 46 2.80 -2.19 2.11
N ILE A 47 1.72 -1.47 1.91
CA ILE A 47 0.60 -1.91 1.07
C ILE A 47 0.63 -1.14 -0.24
N ALA A 48 0.93 -1.83 -1.35
CA ALA A 48 0.95 -1.24 -2.68
C ALA A 48 -0.46 -0.77 -3.11
N GLY A 49 -0.52 0.26 -3.94
CA GLY A 49 -1.76 0.76 -4.51
C GLY A 49 -2.71 1.42 -3.51
N THR A 50 -2.24 1.86 -2.34
CA THR A 50 -3.10 2.39 -1.28
C THR A 50 -2.67 3.77 -0.80
N ALA A 51 -3.59 4.52 -0.21
CA ALA A 51 -3.36 5.85 0.31
C ALA A 51 -3.65 5.95 1.81
N HIS A 52 -3.04 6.94 2.49
CA HIS A 52 -3.20 7.21 3.92
C HIS A 52 -4.67 7.41 4.31
N ALA A 53 -5.40 8.16 3.48
CA ALA A 53 -6.84 8.31 3.60
C ALA A 53 -7.48 8.05 2.23
N ASP A 54 -8.04 6.87 2.08
CA ASP A 54 -8.69 6.41 0.86
C ASP A 54 -10.18 6.77 0.82
N ARG A 55 -10.83 6.48 -0.30
CA ARG A 55 -12.27 6.70 -0.48
C ARG A 55 -13.10 5.92 0.54
N HIS A 56 -12.65 4.73 0.94
CA HIS A 56 -13.35 3.92 1.95
C HIS A 56 -13.34 4.60 3.33
N LEU A 57 -12.20 5.16 3.73
CA LEU A 57 -12.06 5.87 5.01
C LEU A 57 -12.84 7.19 5.02
N LEU A 58 -12.78 7.94 3.92
CA LEU A 58 -13.43 9.25 3.82
C LEU A 58 -14.95 9.14 3.65
N GLY A 59 -15.44 8.01 3.09
CA GLY A 59 -16.85 7.85 2.78
C GLY A 59 -17.40 8.98 1.89
N PRO A 60 -18.61 9.51 2.17
CA PRO A 60 -19.19 10.58 1.36
C PRO A 60 -18.38 11.89 1.33
N ALA A 61 -17.47 12.12 2.29
CA ALA A 61 -16.61 13.30 2.29
C ALA A 61 -15.62 13.30 1.12
N ALA A 62 -15.30 12.15 0.55
CA ALA A 62 -14.45 12.04 -0.63
C ALA A 62 -14.98 12.85 -1.82
N ASP A 63 -16.30 12.91 -1.99
CA ASP A 63 -16.93 13.60 -3.12
C ASP A 63 -16.86 15.14 -3.01
N MET A 64 -16.46 15.66 -1.85
CA MET A 64 -16.29 17.10 -1.61
C MET A 64 -14.84 17.58 -1.83
N ILE A 65 -13.92 16.66 -2.11
CA ILE A 65 -12.49 16.97 -2.26
C ILE A 65 -12.10 16.83 -3.73
N ASP A 66 -11.64 17.93 -4.33
CA ASP A 66 -11.15 17.93 -5.71
C ASP A 66 -9.62 17.67 -5.73
N CYS A 67 -9.24 16.50 -6.24
CA CYS A 67 -7.86 16.08 -6.41
C CYS A 67 -7.46 15.86 -7.86
N THR A 68 -8.18 16.41 -8.82
CA THR A 68 -7.92 16.28 -10.28
C THR A 68 -8.22 14.88 -10.82
N ALA A 69 -7.82 13.84 -10.11
CA ALA A 69 -8.20 12.45 -10.34
C ALA A 69 -9.05 11.92 -9.17
N PRO A 70 -9.85 10.87 -9.35
CA PRO A 70 -10.54 10.20 -8.27
C PRO A 70 -9.58 9.81 -7.15
N ILE A 71 -10.01 10.02 -5.90
CA ILE A 71 -9.28 9.61 -4.70
C ILE A 71 -9.08 8.09 -4.74
N ASN A 72 -7.93 7.64 -4.21
CA ASN A 72 -7.57 6.24 -4.13
C ASN A 72 -8.70 5.40 -3.50
N ASP A 73 -9.05 4.30 -4.17
CA ASP A 73 -10.04 3.31 -3.70
C ASP A 73 -9.40 1.93 -3.47
N GLY A 74 -8.10 1.91 -3.21
CA GLY A 74 -7.35 0.68 -2.91
C GLY A 74 -7.81 0.04 -1.59
N PRO A 75 -7.79 -1.31 -1.49
CA PRO A 75 -8.37 -2.04 -0.37
C PRO A 75 -7.48 -2.07 0.89
N ALA A 76 -6.93 -0.93 1.31
CA ALA A 76 -6.11 -0.81 2.52
C ALA A 76 -6.82 -1.39 3.77
N HIS A 77 -8.12 -1.18 3.88
CA HIS A 77 -8.95 -1.67 4.98
C HIS A 77 -9.01 -3.21 5.07
N LEU A 78 -8.88 -3.94 3.97
CA LEU A 78 -8.84 -5.41 3.98
C LEU A 78 -7.50 -5.90 4.53
N VAL A 79 -6.39 -5.31 4.08
CA VAL A 79 -5.06 -5.64 4.60
C VAL A 79 -4.93 -5.25 6.08
N ALA A 80 -5.50 -4.11 6.50
CA ALA A 80 -5.55 -3.71 7.90
C ALA A 80 -6.29 -4.74 8.78
N LYS A 81 -7.42 -5.28 8.31
CA LYS A 81 -8.15 -6.36 9.00
C LYS A 81 -7.32 -7.65 9.09
N ALA A 82 -6.61 -8.01 8.01
CA ALA A 82 -5.71 -9.17 8.00
C ALA A 82 -4.54 -8.97 8.98
N ALA A 83 -3.93 -7.79 9.00
CA ALA A 83 -2.86 -7.45 9.93
C ALA A 83 -3.30 -7.49 11.40
N LEU A 84 -4.49 -6.98 11.73
CA LEU A 84 -5.05 -7.07 13.08
C LEU A 84 -5.30 -8.51 13.52
N ARG A 85 -5.81 -9.35 12.61
CA ARG A 85 -6.00 -10.78 12.88
C ARG A 85 -4.65 -11.49 13.08
N ALA A 86 -3.67 -11.19 12.25
CA ALA A 86 -2.33 -11.72 12.36
C ALA A 86 -1.67 -11.31 13.68
N LEU A 87 -1.81 -10.05 14.10
CA LEU A 87 -1.31 -9.55 15.38
C LEU A 87 -2.00 -10.25 16.57
N ASP A 88 -3.33 -10.41 16.54
CA ASP A 88 -4.07 -11.13 17.60
C ASP A 88 -3.57 -12.58 17.72
N THR A 89 -3.39 -13.27 16.59
CA THR A 89 -2.83 -14.63 16.57
C THR A 89 -1.42 -14.65 17.12
N TRP A 90 -0.56 -13.71 16.71
CA TRP A 90 0.82 -13.60 17.18
C TRP A 90 0.89 -13.41 18.69
N VAL A 91 0.12 -12.48 19.24
CA VAL A 91 0.06 -12.22 20.69
C VAL A 91 -0.42 -13.46 21.47
N ARG A 92 -1.41 -14.18 20.95
CA ARG A 92 -2.02 -15.31 21.66
C ARG A 92 -1.23 -16.61 21.55
N THR A 93 -0.58 -16.85 20.43
CA THR A 93 -0.01 -18.16 20.10
C THR A 93 1.50 -18.13 19.86
N GLY A 94 2.09 -16.96 19.70
CA GLY A 94 3.49 -16.80 19.27
C GLY A 94 3.70 -17.02 17.77
N ALA A 95 2.65 -17.28 16.98
CA ALA A 95 2.77 -17.46 15.52
C ALA A 95 3.08 -16.13 14.85
N VAL A 96 4.33 -15.97 14.43
CA VAL A 96 4.83 -14.73 13.79
C VAL A 96 4.18 -14.56 12.41
N PRO A 97 3.63 -13.38 12.09
CA PRO A 97 3.08 -13.10 10.74
C PRO A 97 4.15 -13.24 9.64
N PRO A 98 3.75 -13.55 8.39
CA PRO A 98 4.70 -13.65 7.29
C PRO A 98 5.43 -12.32 7.04
N VAL A 99 6.66 -12.42 6.55
CA VAL A 99 7.41 -11.28 6.03
C VAL A 99 6.82 -10.92 4.67
N ALA A 100 6.64 -9.62 4.44
CA ALA A 100 6.27 -9.09 3.13
C ALA A 100 7.43 -8.28 2.53
N GLU A 101 7.53 -8.30 1.22
CA GLU A 101 8.44 -7.40 0.50
C GLU A 101 8.12 -5.95 0.83
N ARG A 102 9.15 -5.09 0.77
CA ARG A 102 8.95 -3.64 0.86
C ARG A 102 8.63 -3.06 -0.51
N ILE A 103 7.91 -1.95 -0.53
CA ILE A 103 7.78 -1.15 -1.75
C ILE A 103 9.16 -0.59 -2.10
N PRO A 104 9.77 -0.97 -3.25
CA PRO A 104 11.05 -0.44 -3.65
C PRO A 104 10.91 1.04 -4.00
N LEU A 105 11.92 1.82 -3.59
CA LEU A 105 11.98 3.26 -3.81
C LEU A 105 13.16 3.59 -4.73
N SER A 106 13.05 4.71 -5.46
CA SER A 106 14.13 5.24 -6.27
C SER A 106 15.35 5.64 -5.42
N ASP A 107 16.53 5.72 -6.03
CA ASP A 107 17.80 6.02 -5.36
C ASP A 107 17.96 7.49 -4.92
N SER A 108 16.88 8.27 -4.94
CA SER A 108 16.91 9.66 -4.49
C SER A 108 17.14 9.76 -2.99
N ALA A 109 18.26 10.32 -2.57
CA ALA A 109 18.65 10.44 -1.16
C ALA A 109 17.69 11.31 -0.31
N ASN A 110 16.99 12.26 -0.93
CA ASN A 110 16.18 13.24 -0.20
C ASN A 110 14.67 13.08 -0.40
N ASN A 111 14.25 12.59 -1.55
CA ASN A 111 12.85 12.44 -1.90
C ASN A 111 12.65 11.20 -2.81
N PRO A 112 12.85 9.99 -2.29
CA PRO A 112 12.60 8.79 -3.05
C PRO A 112 11.10 8.64 -3.32
N VAL A 113 10.78 8.03 -4.46
CA VAL A 113 9.41 7.71 -4.87
C VAL A 113 9.29 6.21 -5.13
N PRO A 114 8.11 5.61 -4.96
CA PRO A 114 7.88 4.21 -5.30
C PRO A 114 8.27 3.88 -6.75
N LEU A 115 9.00 2.79 -6.96
CA LEU A 115 9.23 2.25 -8.29
C LEU A 115 7.93 1.62 -8.80
N ARG A 116 7.66 1.80 -10.10
CA ARG A 116 6.40 1.43 -10.73
C ARG A 116 6.60 0.61 -11.98
N ASP A 117 5.60 -0.18 -12.31
CA ASP A 117 5.49 -0.84 -13.61
C ASP A 117 5.05 0.13 -14.73
N ALA A 118 4.81 -0.42 -15.92
CA ALA A 118 4.39 0.34 -17.09
C ALA A 118 2.98 0.95 -16.95
N ASP A 119 2.13 0.37 -16.10
CA ASP A 119 0.77 0.83 -15.83
C ASP A 119 0.72 1.86 -14.67
N GLY A 120 1.88 2.21 -14.10
CA GLY A 120 1.99 3.17 -13.02
C GLY A 120 1.66 2.60 -11.64
N ILE A 121 1.62 1.29 -11.49
CA ILE A 121 1.33 0.58 -10.23
C ILE A 121 2.66 0.32 -9.49
N ALA A 122 2.68 0.53 -8.18
CA ALA A 122 3.86 0.31 -7.37
C ALA A 122 4.32 -1.16 -7.39
N LEU A 123 5.63 -1.35 -7.50
CA LEU A 123 6.27 -2.66 -7.37
C LEU A 123 6.39 -3.07 -5.90
N GLY A 124 6.46 -4.39 -5.64
CA GLY A 124 6.64 -4.94 -4.28
C GLY A 124 5.50 -4.59 -3.33
N GLY A 125 5.78 -4.63 -2.03
CA GLY A 125 4.79 -4.43 -0.99
C GLY A 125 3.81 -5.60 -0.83
N VAL A 126 2.89 -5.47 0.13
CA VAL A 126 1.71 -6.34 0.20
C VAL A 126 0.78 -5.96 -0.94
N ARG A 127 0.50 -6.92 -1.81
CA ARG A 127 -0.32 -6.73 -3.00
C ARG A 127 -1.68 -7.38 -2.80
N THR A 128 -2.66 -6.80 -3.42
CA THR A 128 -4.05 -7.27 -3.38
C THR A 128 -4.56 -7.52 -4.81
N PRO A 129 -5.62 -8.31 -5.02
CA PRO A 129 -6.11 -8.59 -6.35
C PRO A 129 -6.31 -7.37 -7.26
N PRO A 130 -6.86 -6.22 -6.80
CA PRO A 130 -6.94 -5.02 -7.64
C PRO A 130 -5.60 -4.43 -8.07
N VAL A 131 -4.50 -4.80 -7.38
CA VAL A 131 -3.13 -4.37 -7.71
C VAL A 131 -2.43 -5.36 -8.63
N ASP A 132 -2.69 -6.66 -8.46
CA ASP A 132 -2.06 -7.73 -9.27
C ASP A 132 -2.80 -7.99 -10.58
N VAL A 133 -4.10 -7.78 -10.58
CA VAL A 133 -5.00 -7.99 -11.72
C VAL A 133 -5.79 -6.69 -11.96
N PRO A 134 -5.10 -5.62 -12.42
CA PRO A 134 -5.66 -4.28 -12.42
C PRO A 134 -6.60 -4.02 -13.58
N VAL A 135 -7.66 -3.27 -13.31
CA VAL A 135 -8.44 -2.52 -14.30
C VAL A 135 -8.29 -1.01 -14.09
N ASP A 136 -7.73 -0.64 -12.94
CA ASP A 136 -7.36 0.71 -12.55
C ASP A 136 -5.91 0.75 -12.07
N ALA A 137 -5.18 1.80 -12.38
CA ALA A 137 -3.91 2.12 -11.72
C ALA A 137 -4.22 2.71 -10.33
N LEU A 138 -4.16 1.87 -9.30
CA LEU A 138 -4.25 2.30 -7.91
C LEU A 138 -2.89 2.82 -7.45
N SER A 139 -2.85 4.02 -6.88
CA SER A 139 -1.60 4.65 -6.51
C SER A 139 -1.71 5.48 -5.22
N GLY A 140 -0.70 5.37 -4.35
CA GLY A 140 -0.51 6.29 -3.24
C GLY A 140 -0.04 7.70 -3.69
N VAL A 141 0.33 7.87 -4.96
CA VAL A 141 0.70 9.16 -5.54
C VAL A 141 -0.54 9.86 -6.10
N PRO A 142 -0.85 11.09 -5.68
CA PRO A 142 -1.94 11.86 -6.25
C PRO A 142 -1.57 12.38 -7.66
N VAL A 143 -2.58 12.66 -8.47
CA VAL A 143 -2.42 13.40 -9.72
C VAL A 143 -2.37 14.92 -9.48
N SER A 144 -2.72 15.37 -8.29
CA SER A 144 -2.81 16.77 -7.89
C SER A 144 -1.59 17.23 -7.08
N SER A 145 -1.26 18.53 -7.16
CA SER A 145 -0.25 19.17 -6.31
C SER A 145 -0.82 19.72 -4.99
N SER A 146 -2.11 19.60 -4.74
CA SER A 146 -2.73 20.02 -3.47
C SER A 146 -2.18 19.21 -2.31
N ILE A 147 -1.83 19.87 -1.22
CA ILE A 147 -1.23 19.22 -0.04
C ILE A 147 -2.14 18.15 0.58
N ILE A 148 -3.45 18.37 0.56
CA ILE A 148 -4.42 17.38 1.06
C ILE A 148 -4.43 16.13 0.17
N CYS A 149 -4.32 16.32 -1.14
CA CYS A 149 -4.31 15.21 -2.09
C CYS A 149 -3.06 14.34 -1.97
N LEU A 150 -1.96 14.85 -1.39
CA LEU A 150 -0.75 14.05 -1.13
C LEU A 150 -0.99 12.86 -0.19
N LEU A 151 -2.06 12.89 0.59
CA LEU A 151 -2.46 11.80 1.49
C LEU A 151 -3.54 10.90 0.90
N LEU A 152 -4.17 11.33 -0.21
CA LEU A 152 -5.37 10.70 -0.75
C LEU A 152 -5.09 9.80 -1.96
N GLY A 153 -3.87 9.88 -2.52
CA GLY A 153 -3.50 9.07 -3.68
C GLY A 153 -4.39 9.29 -4.89
N SER A 154 -4.49 8.28 -5.75
CA SER A 154 -5.35 8.33 -6.93
C SER A 154 -5.80 6.94 -7.39
N THR A 155 -6.93 6.91 -8.10
CA THR A 155 -7.43 5.79 -8.89
C THR A 155 -7.60 6.28 -10.33
N VAL A 156 -6.91 5.66 -11.27
CA VAL A 156 -6.97 6.04 -12.70
C VAL A 156 -7.30 4.80 -13.52
N ALA A 157 -8.44 4.83 -14.23
CA ALA A 157 -8.83 3.71 -15.08
C ALA A 157 -7.76 3.43 -16.15
N LEU A 158 -7.42 2.15 -16.35
CA LEU A 158 -6.58 1.75 -17.47
C LEU A 158 -7.36 1.94 -18.79
N PRO A 159 -6.67 2.33 -19.89
CA PRO A 159 -7.31 2.40 -21.19
C PRO A 159 -7.89 1.06 -21.63
N ASP A 160 -9.01 1.08 -22.36
CA ASP A 160 -9.67 -0.14 -22.87
C ASP A 160 -8.72 -1.01 -23.67
N GLU A 161 -7.82 -0.41 -24.47
CA GLU A 161 -6.80 -1.12 -25.23
C GLU A 161 -5.84 -1.87 -24.28
N ARG A 162 -5.47 -1.24 -23.16
CA ARG A 162 -4.59 -1.89 -22.18
C ARG A 162 -5.30 -3.03 -21.47
N ILE A 163 -6.56 -2.88 -21.12
CA ILE A 163 -7.38 -3.95 -20.53
C ILE A 163 -7.48 -5.14 -21.51
N ALA A 164 -7.67 -4.87 -22.80
CA ALA A 164 -7.73 -5.91 -23.84
C ALA A 164 -6.37 -6.62 -24.08
N GLU A 165 -5.23 -5.95 -23.80
CA GLU A 165 -3.90 -6.59 -23.80
C GLU A 165 -3.69 -7.49 -22.59
N LEU A 166 -4.18 -7.07 -21.42
CA LEU A 166 -4.02 -7.80 -20.16
C LEU A 166 -4.91 -9.04 -20.10
N TYR A 167 -6.15 -8.94 -20.59
CA TYR A 167 -7.17 -9.98 -20.41
C TYR A 167 -7.81 -10.36 -21.73
N THR A 168 -7.84 -11.66 -22.02
CA THR A 168 -8.47 -12.19 -23.24
C THR A 168 -10.00 -12.17 -23.18
N SER A 169 -10.56 -12.13 -21.97
CA SER A 169 -12.01 -12.09 -21.72
C SER A 169 -12.30 -11.71 -20.27
N ARG A 170 -13.56 -11.41 -19.97
CA ARG A 170 -14.02 -11.23 -18.59
C ARG A 170 -13.81 -12.49 -17.74
N ALA A 171 -13.93 -13.67 -18.31
CA ALA A 171 -13.71 -14.93 -17.60
C ALA A 171 -12.23 -15.08 -17.19
N ASP A 172 -11.30 -14.79 -18.12
CA ASP A 172 -9.85 -14.75 -17.85
C ASP A 172 -9.50 -13.76 -16.71
N TYR A 173 -10.06 -12.55 -16.77
CA TYR A 173 -9.90 -11.58 -15.69
C TYR A 173 -10.39 -12.12 -14.34
N THR A 174 -11.59 -12.70 -14.31
CA THR A 174 -12.19 -13.21 -13.06
C THR A 174 -11.37 -14.35 -12.48
N GLU A 175 -10.91 -15.28 -13.29
CA GLU A 175 -10.06 -16.40 -12.88
C GLU A 175 -8.76 -15.91 -12.24
N ARG A 176 -8.03 -15.00 -12.90
CA ARG A 176 -6.79 -14.42 -12.34
C ARG A 176 -7.03 -13.63 -11.07
N TYR A 177 -8.15 -12.90 -10.99
CA TYR A 177 -8.50 -12.15 -9.80
C TYR A 177 -8.78 -13.07 -8.60
N GLU A 178 -9.50 -14.18 -8.84
CA GLU A 178 -9.76 -15.20 -7.81
C GLU A 178 -8.47 -15.92 -7.38
N GLU A 179 -7.58 -16.23 -8.32
CA GLU A 179 -6.27 -16.81 -8.02
C GLU A 179 -5.44 -15.87 -7.13
N SER A 180 -5.36 -14.58 -7.47
CA SER A 180 -4.66 -13.58 -6.64
C SER A 180 -5.30 -13.41 -5.27
N ALA A 181 -6.61 -13.61 -5.13
CA ALA A 181 -7.31 -13.45 -3.85
C ALA A 181 -7.01 -14.58 -2.84
N VAL A 182 -6.46 -15.71 -3.29
CA VAL A 182 -6.15 -16.88 -2.44
C VAL A 182 -4.64 -17.10 -2.28
N ALA A 183 -3.81 -16.35 -3.01
CA ALA A 183 -2.36 -16.41 -2.94
C ALA A 183 -1.81 -15.70 -1.69
#